data_42a40dc4de1ccfaadd1e0587aa7ca3f1
#
_entry.id   42a40dc4de1ccfaadd1e0587aa7ca3f1
#
_cell.length_a   1.000
_cell.length_b   1.000
_cell.length_c   1.000
_cell.angle_alpha   90.00
_cell.angle_beta   90.00
_cell.angle_gamma   90.00
#
_symmetry.space_group_name_H-M   'P 1'
#
loop_
_entity.id
_entity.type
_entity.pdbx_description
1 polymer ?
#
loop_
_entity_poly.entity_id
_entity_poly.type
_entity_poly.pdbx_seq_one_letter_code
_entity_poly.pdbx_strand_id
1 'polypeptide(L)'
;PVIEEILPQFMEFCKGAIMVAHNADFDMSFIIKNCERQQIENDFTIIDTVALARILLPNLNRFKLDTVAKALGVSLENHHRAVDDAGCTAEIFVKFIQMLKERGIENLDGVNQMGSSSKEAIMKMPTYHAIILATNDIGRINLYRLVSMSHLTYYNKRPRVPKSEFVKYREGLLLGSACEAGELYRALVGGRPEEEIIRLVKFYDYLEIQPVGNNEFMIRSDKESISSIEELQDINRRIVKLGETFNKLVVATCDVHFLDPEDEVYRRIIMAGKGFKDADDQAPLYLHTTEEMLEEFSYLGSSKAEEVVITNPNKIADMCEKIAPVRPDKCPPVIENSDQMLRDICYTKAHSMYGEELPSIVKERLDRELNSIISNGYAVMYIIAQKLVWKSNEDGYLVGSRGSVGSSFAATMSGITEVNPLQAHYRCPNCKYSDFDSPEVKAFSGRSGCDMPDKICPVCGKKLVKDGFDIPFETFLGFKGNKEPDIDLNFSGEYQSKAHAYCEVIFGYGQTFRAGTIGTLADKTAFGYIKNYYEERGIRKRNCEIDRIVQGCVGVRRTTGQHPGGIV
;
A
#
# COMPACT_ATOMS: atom_id res chain seq x y z
N PRO A 1 -20.64 37.87 29.30
CA PRO A 1 -21.81 37.74 28.43
C PRO A 1 -21.94 36.31 27.93
N VAL A 2 -23.16 35.85 27.79
CA VAL A 2 -23.49 34.52 27.27
C VAL A 2 -23.65 34.57 25.76
N ILE A 3 -23.48 33.43 25.09
CA ILE A 3 -23.48 33.37 23.62
C ILE A 3 -24.84 33.83 23.02
N GLU A 4 -25.92 33.61 23.74
CA GLU A 4 -27.26 33.98 23.34
C GLU A 4 -27.44 35.50 23.21
N GLU A 5 -26.70 36.30 23.98
CA GLU A 5 -26.74 37.78 23.93
C GLU A 5 -25.83 38.35 22.84
N ILE A 6 -24.70 37.68 22.59
CA ILE A 6 -23.65 38.21 21.71
C ILE A 6 -23.86 37.77 20.26
N LEU A 7 -24.32 36.54 20.03
CA LEU A 7 -24.41 36.01 18.69
C LEU A 7 -25.30 36.85 17.74
N PRO A 8 -26.48 37.35 18.15
CA PRO A 8 -27.27 38.22 17.27
C PRO A 8 -26.54 39.52 16.86
N GLN A 9 -25.77 40.09 17.79
CA GLN A 9 -24.98 41.30 17.52
C GLN A 9 -23.81 41.00 16.58
N PHE A 10 -23.18 39.87 16.77
CA PHE A 10 -22.12 39.40 15.91
C PHE A 10 -22.64 39.13 14.49
N MET A 11 -23.80 38.50 14.35
CA MET A 11 -24.42 38.22 13.05
C MET A 11 -24.75 39.49 12.29
N GLU A 12 -25.31 40.54 12.96
CA GLU A 12 -25.58 41.83 12.34
C GLU A 12 -24.27 42.53 11.93
N PHE A 13 -23.22 42.44 12.75
CA PHE A 13 -21.90 42.98 12.43
C PHE A 13 -21.28 42.31 11.19
N CYS A 14 -21.46 40.99 11.02
CA CYS A 14 -20.91 40.21 9.90
C CYS A 14 -21.74 40.27 8.62
N LYS A 15 -22.91 40.92 8.65
CA LYS A 15 -23.86 40.96 7.54
C LYS A 15 -23.23 41.49 6.24
N GLY A 16 -23.26 40.65 5.19
CA GLY A 16 -22.67 40.97 3.88
C GLY A 16 -21.14 40.95 3.84
N ALA A 17 -20.48 40.51 4.91
CA ALA A 17 -19.03 40.34 4.95
C ALA A 17 -18.61 38.94 4.59
N ILE A 18 -17.35 38.81 4.14
CA ILE A 18 -16.67 37.50 3.98
C ILE A 18 -15.97 37.19 5.30
N MET A 19 -16.28 36.05 5.86
CA MET A 19 -15.62 35.53 7.06
C MET A 19 -14.23 34.97 6.73
N VAL A 20 -13.23 35.38 7.48
CA VAL A 20 -11.84 34.92 7.28
C VAL A 20 -11.33 34.33 8.58
N ALA A 21 -10.91 33.08 8.55
CA ALA A 21 -10.37 32.43 9.72
C ALA A 21 -9.15 31.57 9.36
N HIS A 22 -8.37 31.18 10.37
CA HIS A 22 -7.22 30.27 10.23
C HIS A 22 -7.60 28.87 10.69
N ASN A 23 -7.86 27.95 9.78
CA ASN A 23 -8.57 26.68 9.98
C ASN A 23 -10.08 26.92 10.23
N ALA A 24 -10.69 27.54 9.24
CA ALA A 24 -12.04 28.11 9.33
C ALA A 24 -13.13 27.11 9.75
N ASP A 25 -13.01 25.83 9.37
CA ASP A 25 -13.97 24.79 9.77
C ASP A 25 -14.11 24.70 11.30
N PHE A 26 -13.03 24.96 12.05
CA PHE A 26 -13.05 24.94 13.50
C PHE A 26 -13.93 26.07 14.07
N ASP A 27 -13.61 27.31 13.74
CA ASP A 27 -14.33 28.49 14.30
C ASP A 27 -15.78 28.52 13.81
N MET A 28 -15.98 28.29 12.52
CA MET A 28 -17.30 28.37 11.90
C MET A 28 -18.25 27.29 12.38
N SER A 29 -17.78 26.10 12.69
CA SER A 29 -18.62 25.01 13.22
C SER A 29 -19.33 25.42 14.52
N PHE A 30 -18.64 26.13 15.42
CA PHE A 30 -19.23 26.62 16.66
C PHE A 30 -20.23 27.77 16.41
N ILE A 31 -19.90 28.69 15.51
CA ILE A 31 -20.79 29.82 15.17
C ILE A 31 -22.08 29.29 14.56
N ILE A 32 -21.99 28.46 13.53
CA ILE A 32 -23.14 27.89 12.81
C ILE A 32 -24.03 27.08 13.75
N LYS A 33 -23.42 26.22 14.59
CA LYS A 33 -24.17 25.42 15.56
C LYS A 33 -24.95 26.28 16.56
N ASN A 34 -24.39 27.37 17.02
CA ASN A 34 -25.11 28.29 17.90
C ASN A 34 -26.16 29.10 17.16
N CYS A 35 -25.97 29.44 15.89
CA CYS A 35 -27.02 30.02 15.05
C CYS A 35 -28.22 29.06 14.91
N GLU A 36 -27.96 27.79 14.63
CA GLU A 36 -28.99 26.75 14.54
C GLU A 36 -29.79 26.63 15.86
N ARG A 37 -29.10 26.57 17.01
CA ARG A 37 -29.72 26.49 18.34
C ARG A 37 -30.62 27.69 18.65
N GLN A 38 -30.25 28.87 18.18
CA GLN A 38 -31.00 30.11 18.38
C GLN A 38 -31.96 30.45 17.22
N GLN A 39 -32.05 29.57 16.22
CA GLN A 39 -32.87 29.78 15.01
C GLN A 39 -32.51 31.07 14.26
N ILE A 40 -31.23 31.46 14.25
CA ILE A 40 -30.69 32.57 13.51
C ILE A 40 -30.28 32.09 12.13
N GLU A 41 -30.77 32.77 11.08
CA GLU A 41 -30.38 32.51 9.70
C GLU A 41 -28.87 32.73 9.53
N ASN A 42 -28.17 31.79 8.90
CA ASN A 42 -26.74 31.86 8.67
C ASN A 42 -26.41 31.48 7.21
N ASP A 43 -25.85 32.46 6.49
CA ASP A 43 -25.32 32.28 5.14
C ASP A 43 -23.97 33.00 5.08
N PHE A 44 -22.88 32.20 5.18
CA PHE A 44 -21.52 32.74 5.24
C PHE A 44 -20.72 32.40 4.00
N THR A 45 -20.11 33.42 3.40
CA THR A 45 -18.97 33.21 2.52
C THR A 45 -17.71 33.17 3.38
N ILE A 46 -16.95 32.06 3.29
CA ILE A 46 -15.83 31.76 4.20
C ILE A 46 -14.53 31.64 3.39
N ILE A 47 -13.47 32.25 3.90
CA ILE A 47 -12.10 32.06 3.39
C ILE A 47 -11.24 31.45 4.51
N ASP A 48 -10.62 30.29 4.23
CA ASP A 48 -9.65 29.66 5.11
C ASP A 48 -8.23 30.06 4.74
N THR A 49 -7.55 30.78 5.64
CA THR A 49 -6.16 31.20 5.43
C THR A 49 -5.17 30.03 5.44
N VAL A 50 -5.52 28.88 6.04
CA VAL A 50 -4.69 27.65 5.93
C VAL A 50 -4.74 27.11 4.51
N ALA A 51 -5.90 27.12 3.87
CA ALA A 51 -6.06 26.71 2.49
C ALA A 51 -5.25 27.61 1.54
N LEU A 52 -5.35 28.93 1.73
CA LEU A 52 -4.55 29.91 0.97
C LEU A 52 -3.04 29.74 1.21
N ALA A 53 -2.61 29.54 2.46
CA ALA A 53 -1.21 29.36 2.80
C ALA A 53 -0.59 28.14 2.10
N ARG A 54 -1.34 27.03 1.95
CA ARG A 54 -0.87 25.84 1.24
C ARG A 54 -0.50 26.11 -0.22
N ILE A 55 -1.19 27.05 -0.84
CA ILE A 55 -1.00 27.42 -2.25
C ILE A 55 0.01 28.56 -2.40
N LEU A 56 -0.10 29.59 -1.56
CA LEU A 56 0.72 30.79 -1.66
C LEU A 56 2.14 30.60 -1.09
N LEU A 57 2.30 29.70 -0.11
CA LEU A 57 3.56 29.42 0.59
C LEU A 57 4.00 27.95 0.40
N PRO A 58 4.29 27.51 -0.82
CA PRO A 58 4.54 26.12 -1.15
C PRO A 58 5.76 25.52 -0.43
N ASN A 59 6.67 26.35 0.07
CA ASN A 59 7.89 25.91 0.75
C ASN A 59 7.68 25.56 2.24
N LEU A 60 6.50 25.86 2.81
CA LEU A 60 6.21 25.53 4.20
C LEU A 60 5.78 24.05 4.35
N ASN A 61 6.28 23.42 5.41
CA ASN A 61 5.91 22.05 5.78
C ASN A 61 4.80 21.98 6.84
N ARG A 62 4.50 23.09 7.51
CA ARG A 62 3.45 23.23 8.54
C ARG A 62 2.73 24.55 8.32
N PHE A 63 1.42 24.56 8.57
CA PHE A 63 0.56 25.71 8.33
C PHE A 63 -0.18 26.14 9.61
N LYS A 64 0.46 26.02 10.77
CA LYS A 64 -0.03 26.62 12.02
C LYS A 64 0.09 28.14 11.93
N LEU A 65 -0.75 28.85 12.67
CA LEU A 65 -0.81 30.31 12.66
C LEU A 65 0.58 30.95 12.91
N ASP A 66 1.28 30.49 13.94
CA ASP A 66 2.64 30.91 14.28
C ASP A 66 3.65 30.72 13.14
N THR A 67 3.55 29.58 12.46
CA THR A 67 4.44 29.24 11.35
C THR A 67 4.19 30.12 10.13
N VAL A 68 2.93 30.35 9.80
CA VAL A 68 2.52 31.20 8.66
C VAL A 68 2.87 32.68 8.97
N ALA A 69 2.56 33.16 10.17
CA ALA A 69 2.92 34.50 10.64
C ALA A 69 4.41 34.76 10.49
N LYS A 70 5.25 33.86 11.02
CA LYS A 70 6.71 33.95 10.90
C LYS A 70 7.19 33.99 9.45
N ALA A 71 6.61 33.19 8.57
CA ALA A 71 6.98 33.14 7.16
C ALA A 71 6.65 34.44 6.41
N LEU A 72 5.61 35.14 6.83
CA LEU A 72 5.16 36.40 6.24
C LEU A 72 5.70 37.65 6.98
N GLY A 73 6.48 37.48 8.05
CA GLY A 73 6.97 38.58 8.87
C GLY A 73 5.88 39.30 9.65
N VAL A 74 4.80 38.58 10.02
CA VAL A 74 3.70 39.07 10.87
C VAL A 74 4.03 38.76 12.33
N SER A 75 3.85 39.75 13.23
CA SER A 75 4.04 39.56 14.68
C SER A 75 2.86 38.82 15.29
N LEU A 76 3.15 37.86 16.15
CA LEU A 76 2.15 37.15 16.96
C LEU A 76 2.59 37.24 18.44
N GLU A 77 2.10 38.26 19.12
CA GLU A 77 2.28 38.44 20.56
C GLU A 77 1.14 37.75 21.30
N ASN A 78 1.42 37.06 22.38
CA ASN A 78 0.41 36.36 23.21
C ASN A 78 -0.43 35.28 22.48
N HIS A 79 0.21 34.38 21.76
CA HIS A 79 -0.45 33.23 21.12
C HIS A 79 -1.41 32.50 22.08
N HIS A 80 -2.57 32.05 21.56
CA HIS A 80 -3.74 31.51 22.26
C HIS A 80 -4.66 32.54 22.93
N ARG A 81 -4.52 33.81 22.60
CA ARG A 81 -5.51 34.80 22.94
C ARG A 81 -6.33 35.12 21.70
N ALA A 82 -7.65 34.86 21.74
CA ALA A 82 -8.52 34.92 20.55
C ALA A 82 -8.40 36.24 19.75
N VAL A 83 -8.26 37.38 20.45
CA VAL A 83 -8.11 38.69 19.79
C VAL A 83 -6.79 38.82 19.07
N ASP A 84 -5.70 38.32 19.67
CA ASP A 84 -4.35 38.39 19.10
C ASP A 84 -4.21 37.41 17.91
N ASP A 85 -4.83 36.24 18.02
CA ASP A 85 -4.86 35.25 16.93
C ASP A 85 -5.71 35.78 15.75
N ALA A 86 -6.85 36.41 16.01
CA ALA A 86 -7.68 37.05 14.98
C ALA A 86 -6.97 38.22 14.29
N GLY A 87 -6.27 39.08 15.06
CA GLY A 87 -5.46 40.18 14.54
C GLY A 87 -4.33 39.67 13.64
N CYS A 88 -3.61 38.66 14.08
CA CYS A 88 -2.58 38.02 13.30
C CYS A 88 -3.15 37.39 12.00
N THR A 89 -4.31 36.75 12.07
CA THR A 89 -4.99 36.17 10.89
C THR A 89 -5.37 37.27 9.89
N ALA A 90 -5.83 38.41 10.36
CA ALA A 90 -6.15 39.55 9.50
C ALA A 90 -4.92 40.11 8.78
N GLU A 91 -3.79 40.27 9.49
CA GLU A 91 -2.53 40.71 8.87
C GLU A 91 -2.00 39.72 7.86
N ILE A 92 -2.08 38.43 8.16
CA ILE A 92 -1.73 37.34 7.22
C ILE A 92 -2.59 37.43 5.96
N PHE A 93 -3.91 37.65 6.13
CA PHE A 93 -4.83 37.74 5.00
C PHE A 93 -4.55 38.97 4.12
N VAL A 94 -4.20 40.11 4.71
CA VAL A 94 -3.75 41.30 3.96
C VAL A 94 -2.51 40.97 3.09
N LYS A 95 -1.55 40.24 3.63
CA LYS A 95 -0.36 39.77 2.87
C LYS A 95 -0.77 38.83 1.73
N PHE A 96 -1.72 37.94 1.99
CA PHE A 96 -2.24 37.05 0.95
C PHE A 96 -2.97 37.78 -0.16
N ILE A 97 -3.77 38.79 0.15
CA ILE A 97 -4.41 39.66 -0.86
C ILE A 97 -3.34 40.32 -1.76
N GLN A 98 -2.25 40.80 -1.18
CA GLN A 98 -1.17 41.37 -1.96
C GLN A 98 -0.54 40.31 -2.90
N MET A 99 -0.22 39.11 -2.39
CA MET A 99 0.32 38.02 -3.19
C MET A 99 -0.63 37.53 -4.29
N LEU A 100 -1.94 37.55 -4.04
CA LEU A 100 -2.96 37.22 -5.03
C LEU A 100 -3.01 38.26 -6.16
N LYS A 101 -2.99 39.56 -5.80
CA LYS A 101 -2.94 40.65 -6.79
C LYS A 101 -1.69 40.58 -7.67
N GLU A 102 -0.52 40.27 -7.08
CA GLU A 102 0.73 40.07 -7.83
C GLU A 102 0.64 38.92 -8.84
N ARG A 103 -0.26 37.95 -8.61
CA ARG A 103 -0.57 36.83 -9.52
C ARG A 103 -1.72 37.12 -10.48
N GLY A 104 -2.26 38.34 -10.49
CA GLY A 104 -3.39 38.73 -11.33
C GLY A 104 -4.75 38.16 -10.90
N ILE A 105 -4.88 37.77 -9.64
CA ILE A 105 -6.11 37.21 -9.07
C ILE A 105 -6.83 38.32 -8.28
N GLU A 106 -8.00 38.71 -8.78
CA GLU A 106 -8.73 39.87 -8.27
C GLU A 106 -10.11 39.52 -7.68
N ASN A 107 -10.55 38.27 -7.78
CA ASN A 107 -11.86 37.82 -7.31
C ASN A 107 -11.82 36.41 -6.73
N LEU A 108 -12.91 36.00 -6.07
CA LEU A 108 -13.03 34.70 -5.42
C LEU A 108 -12.98 33.51 -6.42
N ASP A 109 -13.52 33.69 -7.62
CA ASP A 109 -13.48 32.66 -8.67
C ASP A 109 -12.03 32.36 -9.09
N GLY A 110 -11.21 33.40 -9.22
CA GLY A 110 -9.78 33.27 -9.48
C GLY A 110 -9.04 32.56 -8.35
N VAL A 111 -9.41 32.82 -7.09
CA VAL A 111 -8.86 32.11 -5.92
C VAL A 111 -9.21 30.62 -5.97
N ASN A 112 -10.46 30.28 -6.28
CA ASN A 112 -10.90 28.88 -6.39
C ASN A 112 -10.19 28.13 -7.54
N GLN A 113 -9.99 28.80 -8.69
CA GLN A 113 -9.29 28.22 -9.84
C GLN A 113 -7.80 28.00 -9.57
N MET A 114 -7.16 28.86 -8.78
CA MET A 114 -5.73 28.74 -8.45
C MET A 114 -5.39 27.44 -7.72
N GLY A 115 -6.30 26.92 -6.89
CA GLY A 115 -6.10 25.70 -6.09
C GLY A 115 -5.99 24.42 -6.91
N SER A 116 -6.39 24.43 -8.18
CA SER A 116 -6.54 23.22 -9.00
C SER A 116 -5.29 22.79 -9.78
N SER A 117 -4.19 23.54 -9.78
CA SER A 117 -3.23 23.47 -10.88
C SER A 117 -1.83 22.94 -10.57
N SER A 118 -1.38 22.79 -9.33
CA SER A 118 -0.02 22.26 -9.09
C SER A 118 -0.01 20.97 -8.27
N LYS A 119 0.85 20.01 -8.67
CA LYS A 119 1.09 18.77 -7.92
C LYS A 119 1.50 19.07 -6.47
N GLU A 120 2.35 20.07 -6.28
CA GLU A 120 2.85 20.49 -4.97
C GLU A 120 1.71 21.02 -4.06
N ALA A 121 0.75 21.75 -4.61
CA ALA A 121 -0.43 22.20 -3.89
C ALA A 121 -1.32 21.01 -3.50
N ILE A 122 -1.63 20.12 -4.44
CA ILE A 122 -2.40 18.89 -4.20
C ILE A 122 -1.76 18.04 -3.08
N MET A 123 -0.44 17.91 -3.07
CA MET A 123 0.30 17.15 -2.06
C MET A 123 0.16 17.73 -0.63
N LYS A 124 -0.22 19.00 -0.50
CA LYS A 124 -0.36 19.70 0.78
C LYS A 124 -1.82 19.91 1.23
N MET A 125 -2.78 19.61 0.37
CA MET A 125 -4.21 19.69 0.71
C MET A 125 -4.60 18.72 1.82
N PRO A 126 -5.67 18.98 2.58
CA PRO A 126 -6.25 18.00 3.49
C PRO A 126 -6.65 16.74 2.73
N THR A 127 -6.67 15.62 3.42
CA THR A 127 -7.09 14.33 2.87
C THR A 127 -8.25 13.81 3.68
N TYR A 128 -9.18 13.17 2.99
CA TYR A 128 -10.37 12.57 3.56
C TYR A 128 -10.41 11.09 3.20
N HIS A 129 -11.10 10.30 4.01
CA HIS A 129 -11.37 8.92 3.67
C HIS A 129 -12.42 8.85 2.55
N ALA A 130 -12.31 7.84 1.72
CA ALA A 130 -13.28 7.48 0.70
C ALA A 130 -13.26 5.96 0.51
N ILE A 131 -14.40 5.37 0.19
CA ILE A 131 -14.52 3.96 -0.16
C ILE A 131 -14.59 3.86 -1.68
N ILE A 132 -13.75 3.03 -2.28
CA ILE A 132 -13.77 2.76 -3.72
C ILE A 132 -13.98 1.27 -3.90
N LEU A 133 -15.10 0.89 -4.52
CA LEU A 133 -15.44 -0.48 -4.83
C LEU A 133 -15.25 -0.74 -6.33
N ALA A 134 -14.51 -1.79 -6.66
CA ALA A 134 -14.42 -2.27 -8.04
C ALA A 134 -15.64 -3.14 -8.35
N THR A 135 -16.42 -2.77 -9.36
CA THR A 135 -17.64 -3.47 -9.75
C THR A 135 -17.41 -4.55 -10.82
N ASN A 136 -16.30 -4.45 -11.55
CA ASN A 136 -15.92 -5.38 -12.62
C ASN A 136 -14.41 -5.36 -12.86
N ASP A 137 -13.92 -6.10 -13.85
CA ASP A 137 -12.50 -6.18 -14.16
C ASP A 137 -11.88 -4.85 -14.60
N ILE A 138 -12.63 -3.98 -15.29
CA ILE A 138 -12.17 -2.63 -15.66
C ILE A 138 -11.96 -1.81 -14.38
N GLY A 139 -12.92 -1.86 -13.46
CA GLY A 139 -12.83 -1.19 -12.16
C GLY A 139 -11.65 -1.70 -11.34
N ARG A 140 -11.39 -3.01 -11.34
CA ARG A 140 -10.21 -3.58 -10.67
C ARG A 140 -8.91 -2.97 -11.21
N ILE A 141 -8.74 -2.88 -12.52
CA ILE A 141 -7.56 -2.28 -13.15
C ILE A 141 -7.46 -0.79 -12.79
N ASN A 142 -8.57 -0.06 -12.85
CA ASN A 142 -8.62 1.35 -12.52
C ASN A 142 -8.32 1.60 -11.04
N LEU A 143 -8.82 0.74 -10.13
CA LEU A 143 -8.48 0.80 -8.71
C LEU A 143 -6.97 0.62 -8.49
N TYR A 144 -6.34 -0.36 -9.14
CA TYR A 144 -4.90 -0.56 -9.03
C TYR A 144 -4.09 0.63 -9.58
N ARG A 145 -4.55 1.26 -10.67
CA ARG A 145 -3.93 2.49 -11.20
C ARG A 145 -4.01 3.63 -10.19
N LEU A 146 -5.17 3.85 -9.58
CA LEU A 146 -5.36 4.88 -8.56
C LEU A 146 -4.48 4.61 -7.32
N VAL A 147 -4.43 3.37 -6.82
CA VAL A 147 -3.59 2.99 -5.69
C VAL A 147 -2.10 3.18 -6.02
N SER A 148 -1.65 2.73 -7.20
CA SER A 148 -0.27 2.91 -7.64
C SER A 148 0.09 4.39 -7.73
N MET A 149 -0.76 5.20 -8.36
CA MET A 149 -0.56 6.65 -8.50
C MET A 149 -0.53 7.35 -7.14
N SER A 150 -1.37 6.94 -6.19
CA SER A 150 -1.41 7.50 -4.83
C SER A 150 -0.10 7.31 -4.07
N HIS A 151 0.63 6.23 -4.36
CA HIS A 151 1.93 5.93 -3.75
C HIS A 151 3.11 6.50 -4.55
N LEU A 152 3.10 6.39 -5.87
CA LEU A 152 4.22 6.78 -6.72
C LEU A 152 4.25 8.28 -7.04
N THR A 153 3.07 8.89 -7.18
CA THR A 153 2.97 10.28 -7.66
C THR A 153 2.52 11.25 -6.58
N TYR A 154 1.54 10.86 -5.77
CA TYR A 154 0.86 11.76 -4.82
C TYR A 154 1.08 11.38 -3.34
N TYR A 155 2.11 10.62 -3.01
CA TYR A 155 2.44 10.27 -1.64
C TYR A 155 3.04 11.46 -0.88
N ASN A 156 2.38 11.85 0.22
CA ASN A 156 2.93 12.79 1.20
C ASN A 156 2.45 12.40 2.59
N LYS A 157 3.30 11.74 3.38
CA LYS A 157 3.01 11.12 4.69
C LYS A 157 1.99 9.97 4.62
N ARG A 158 1.09 10.00 3.65
CA ARG A 158 0.09 8.98 3.33
C ARG A 158 -0.19 8.99 1.83
N PRO A 159 -0.70 7.90 1.25
CA PRO A 159 -1.13 7.88 -0.14
C PRO A 159 -2.35 8.80 -0.33
N ARG A 160 -2.43 9.47 -1.48
CA ARG A 160 -3.48 10.45 -1.82
C ARG A 160 -4.01 10.19 -3.22
N VAL A 161 -5.31 10.26 -3.38
CA VAL A 161 -5.97 10.19 -4.69
C VAL A 161 -6.65 11.54 -4.95
N PRO A 162 -6.13 12.37 -5.85
CA PRO A 162 -6.83 13.59 -6.27
C PRO A 162 -8.18 13.24 -6.91
N LYS A 163 -9.22 14.03 -6.61
CA LYS A 163 -10.56 13.85 -7.23
C LYS A 163 -10.50 13.90 -8.76
N SER A 164 -9.66 14.77 -9.33
CA SER A 164 -9.45 14.88 -10.78
C SER A 164 -8.90 13.60 -11.39
N GLU A 165 -8.02 12.89 -10.69
CA GLU A 165 -7.51 11.61 -11.15
C GLU A 165 -8.54 10.49 -10.98
N PHE A 166 -9.30 10.51 -9.87
CA PHE A 166 -10.40 9.56 -9.70
C PHE A 166 -11.41 9.65 -10.86
N VAL A 167 -11.80 10.86 -11.26
CA VAL A 167 -12.76 11.07 -12.37
C VAL A 167 -12.26 10.46 -13.67
N LYS A 168 -10.96 10.53 -13.96
CA LYS A 168 -10.36 9.92 -15.18
C LYS A 168 -10.47 8.40 -15.21
N TYR A 169 -10.44 7.75 -14.04
CA TYR A 169 -10.44 6.29 -13.89
C TYR A 169 -11.72 5.78 -13.23
N ARG A 170 -12.81 6.54 -13.30
CA ARG A 170 -14.07 6.22 -12.61
C ARG A 170 -14.79 4.99 -13.17
N GLU A 171 -14.54 4.61 -14.41
CA GLU A 171 -15.21 3.48 -15.06
C GLU A 171 -15.03 2.18 -14.27
N GLY A 172 -16.13 1.47 -14.00
CA GLY A 172 -16.13 0.25 -13.21
C GLY A 172 -15.90 0.43 -11.72
N LEU A 173 -15.98 1.67 -11.20
CA LEU A 173 -15.81 2.00 -9.79
C LEU A 173 -17.07 2.64 -9.20
N LEU A 174 -17.37 2.29 -7.95
CA LEU A 174 -18.33 3.01 -7.09
C LEU A 174 -17.57 3.74 -5.98
N LEU A 175 -17.94 4.97 -5.74
CA LEU A 175 -17.35 5.84 -4.72
C LEU A 175 -18.33 6.07 -3.57
N GLY A 176 -17.95 5.67 -2.36
CA GLY A 176 -18.69 5.91 -1.12
C GLY A 176 -18.11 7.03 -0.28
N SER A 177 -18.96 7.69 0.51
CA SER A 177 -18.60 8.85 1.33
C SER A 177 -17.74 8.52 2.55
N ALA A 178 -17.59 7.25 2.88
CA ALA A 178 -16.83 6.72 4.01
C ALA A 178 -17.31 7.17 5.41
N CYS A 179 -16.43 7.04 6.41
CA CYS A 179 -16.67 7.25 7.83
C CYS A 179 -16.64 8.73 8.25
N GLU A 180 -16.49 8.97 9.55
CA GLU A 180 -16.36 10.32 10.13
C GLU A 180 -15.15 11.12 9.62
N ALA A 181 -14.13 10.42 9.11
CA ALA A 181 -12.97 11.04 8.45
C ALA A 181 -13.22 11.31 6.95
N GLY A 182 -14.40 10.99 6.42
CA GLY A 182 -14.84 11.31 5.07
C GLY A 182 -15.16 12.79 4.89
N GLU A 183 -15.04 13.27 3.66
CA GLU A 183 -15.22 14.69 3.37
C GLU A 183 -16.65 15.17 3.62
N LEU A 184 -17.67 14.37 3.29
CA LEU A 184 -19.07 14.70 3.54
C LEU A 184 -19.36 14.83 5.04
N TYR A 185 -18.92 13.84 5.84
CA TYR A 185 -19.14 13.88 7.29
C TYR A 185 -18.44 15.08 7.92
N ARG A 186 -17.19 15.33 7.54
CA ARG A 186 -16.42 16.49 8.02
C ARG A 186 -17.03 17.82 7.61
N ALA A 187 -17.60 17.90 6.41
CA ALA A 187 -18.30 19.09 5.94
C ALA A 187 -19.59 19.37 6.75
N LEU A 188 -20.33 18.30 7.11
CA LEU A 188 -21.53 18.42 7.96
C LEU A 188 -21.18 18.87 9.39
N VAL A 189 -20.15 18.26 10.01
CA VAL A 189 -19.67 18.66 11.34
C VAL A 189 -19.14 20.10 11.32
N GLY A 190 -18.40 20.48 10.27
CA GLY A 190 -17.86 21.83 10.08
C GLY A 190 -18.89 22.89 9.70
N GLY A 191 -20.17 22.49 9.51
CA GLY A 191 -21.24 23.42 9.15
C GLY A 191 -21.02 24.12 7.82
N ARG A 192 -20.45 23.42 6.82
CA ARG A 192 -20.21 24.02 5.50
C ARG A 192 -21.53 24.38 4.80
N PRO A 193 -21.51 25.39 3.88
CA PRO A 193 -22.69 25.80 3.15
C PRO A 193 -23.40 24.67 2.44
N GLU A 194 -24.74 24.75 2.37
CA GLU A 194 -25.58 23.69 1.76
C GLU A 194 -25.19 23.40 0.30
N GLU A 195 -24.79 24.41 -0.46
CA GLU A 195 -24.33 24.28 -1.84
C GLU A 195 -23.08 23.38 -1.93
N GLU A 196 -22.16 23.49 -0.99
CA GLU A 196 -20.98 22.64 -0.90
C GLU A 196 -21.35 21.21 -0.52
N ILE A 197 -22.24 21.04 0.45
CA ILE A 197 -22.78 19.72 0.84
C ILE A 197 -23.42 19.04 -0.36
N ILE A 198 -24.28 19.75 -1.10
CA ILE A 198 -24.94 19.22 -2.31
C ILE A 198 -23.90 18.79 -3.36
N ARG A 199 -22.87 19.60 -3.58
CA ARG A 199 -21.81 19.27 -4.53
C ARG A 199 -21.06 18.01 -4.12
N LEU A 200 -20.78 17.83 -2.82
CA LEU A 200 -20.15 16.63 -2.29
C LEU A 200 -21.05 15.40 -2.46
N VAL A 201 -22.33 15.48 -2.09
CA VAL A 201 -23.28 14.37 -2.25
C VAL A 201 -23.39 13.92 -3.71
N LYS A 202 -23.42 14.87 -4.66
CA LYS A 202 -23.46 14.55 -6.10
C LYS A 202 -22.21 13.85 -6.60
N PHE A 203 -21.07 14.07 -5.97
CA PHE A 203 -19.79 13.44 -6.35
C PHE A 203 -19.75 11.97 -5.99
N TYR A 204 -20.33 11.56 -4.86
CA TYR A 204 -20.39 10.17 -4.41
C TYR A 204 -21.46 9.36 -5.15
N ASP A 205 -21.24 8.07 -5.32
CA ASP A 205 -22.22 7.14 -5.89
C ASP A 205 -23.20 6.67 -4.81
N TYR A 206 -22.72 6.49 -3.58
CA TYR A 206 -23.52 6.16 -2.41
C TYR A 206 -22.96 6.86 -1.16
N LEU A 207 -23.79 6.96 -0.12
CA LEU A 207 -23.42 7.56 1.15
C LEU A 207 -23.34 6.51 2.23
N GLU A 208 -22.57 6.79 3.28
CA GLU A 208 -22.32 5.86 4.38
C GLU A 208 -22.61 6.50 5.71
N ILE A 209 -23.20 5.73 6.61
CA ILE A 209 -23.38 6.05 8.02
C ILE A 209 -22.84 4.89 8.86
N GLN A 210 -22.41 5.21 10.09
CA GLN A 210 -21.83 4.23 11.00
C GLN A 210 -22.52 4.28 12.38
N PRO A 211 -22.41 3.23 13.22
CA PRO A 211 -22.89 3.27 14.60
C PRO A 211 -22.38 4.50 15.33
N VAL A 212 -23.23 5.10 16.13
CA VAL A 212 -22.92 6.35 16.86
C VAL A 212 -21.73 6.16 17.79
N GLY A 213 -21.60 4.96 18.40
CA GLY A 213 -20.47 4.59 19.27
C GLY A 213 -19.09 4.73 18.59
N ASN A 214 -19.01 4.60 17.27
CA ASN A 214 -17.76 4.78 16.53
C ASN A 214 -17.27 6.24 16.61
N ASN A 215 -18.16 7.20 16.80
CA ASN A 215 -17.91 8.62 16.74
C ASN A 215 -18.03 9.35 18.10
N GLU A 216 -18.29 8.62 19.20
CA GLU A 216 -18.42 9.22 20.55
C GLU A 216 -17.15 9.96 21.01
N PHE A 217 -15.99 9.66 20.46
CA PHE A 217 -14.77 10.40 20.74
C PHE A 217 -14.89 11.89 20.41
N MET A 218 -15.77 12.28 19.48
CA MET A 218 -16.01 13.66 19.11
C MET A 218 -16.65 14.45 20.25
N ILE A 219 -17.50 13.80 21.06
CA ILE A 219 -18.15 14.43 22.22
C ILE A 219 -17.12 14.77 23.31
N ARG A 220 -16.05 13.97 23.41
CA ARG A 220 -14.97 14.15 24.38
C ARG A 220 -13.86 15.09 23.91
N SER A 221 -13.93 15.53 22.65
CA SER A 221 -12.89 16.32 22.02
C SER A 221 -13.22 17.82 22.08
N ASP A 222 -12.36 18.61 22.70
CA ASP A 222 -12.47 20.08 22.69
C ASP A 222 -12.31 20.70 21.28
N LYS A 223 -11.96 19.88 20.28
CA LYS A 223 -11.73 20.30 18.90
C LYS A 223 -12.94 20.12 17.99
N GLU A 224 -14.01 19.55 18.50
CA GLU A 224 -15.22 19.27 17.74
C GLU A 224 -16.40 20.04 18.32
N SER A 225 -17.35 20.41 17.47
CA SER A 225 -18.57 21.13 17.87
C SER A 225 -19.67 20.20 18.38
N ILE A 226 -19.43 18.90 18.39
CA ILE A 226 -20.39 17.87 18.81
C ILE A 226 -20.37 17.73 20.32
N SER A 227 -21.55 17.76 20.95
CA SER A 227 -21.69 17.72 22.40
C SER A 227 -22.55 16.59 22.95
N SER A 228 -23.26 15.85 22.10
CA SER A 228 -24.16 14.77 22.53
C SER A 228 -24.30 13.65 21.48
N ILE A 229 -24.78 12.50 21.95
CA ILE A 229 -25.14 11.34 21.10
C ILE A 229 -26.25 11.75 20.10
N GLU A 230 -27.19 12.56 20.54
CA GLU A 230 -28.28 13.02 19.67
C GLU A 230 -27.77 13.83 18.48
N GLU A 231 -26.77 14.68 18.67
CA GLU A 231 -26.14 15.42 17.58
C GLU A 231 -25.43 14.48 16.58
N LEU A 232 -24.82 13.39 17.04
CA LEU A 232 -24.26 12.36 16.15
C LEU A 232 -25.36 11.63 15.36
N GLN A 233 -26.49 11.31 16.01
CA GLN A 233 -27.65 10.73 15.33
C GLN A 233 -28.23 11.70 14.29
N ASP A 234 -28.27 13.00 14.58
CA ASP A 234 -28.78 14.02 13.66
C ASP A 234 -27.91 14.15 12.42
N ILE A 235 -26.59 13.99 12.53
CA ILE A 235 -25.71 13.92 11.36
C ILE A 235 -26.09 12.73 10.49
N ASN A 236 -26.28 11.54 11.08
CA ASN A 236 -26.70 10.35 10.34
C ASN A 236 -28.07 10.54 9.70
N ARG A 237 -29.05 11.13 10.42
CA ARG A 237 -30.38 11.49 9.86
C ARG A 237 -30.25 12.45 8.68
N ARG A 238 -29.37 13.44 8.77
CA ARG A 238 -29.11 14.39 7.68
C ARG A 238 -28.49 13.69 6.46
N ILE A 239 -27.55 12.77 6.65
CA ILE A 239 -26.97 11.97 5.54
C ILE A 239 -28.07 11.13 4.87
N VAL A 240 -28.94 10.48 5.64
CA VAL A 240 -30.08 9.70 5.11
C VAL A 240 -31.01 10.60 4.28
N LYS A 241 -31.37 11.77 4.80
CA LYS A 241 -32.21 12.74 4.10
C LYS A 241 -31.57 13.26 2.81
N LEU A 242 -30.26 13.51 2.82
CA LEU A 242 -29.50 13.88 1.62
C LEU A 242 -29.52 12.74 0.59
N GLY A 243 -29.38 11.50 1.02
CA GLY A 243 -29.50 10.34 0.16
C GLY A 243 -30.86 10.26 -0.52
N GLU A 244 -31.95 10.44 0.22
CA GLU A 244 -33.32 10.50 -0.32
C GLU A 244 -33.49 11.64 -1.32
N THR A 245 -33.04 12.83 -0.95
CA THR A 245 -33.20 14.05 -1.78
C THR A 245 -32.46 13.94 -3.11
N PHE A 246 -31.26 13.35 -3.12
CA PHE A 246 -30.41 13.25 -4.30
C PHE A 246 -30.39 11.86 -4.93
N ASN A 247 -31.30 10.97 -4.53
CA ASN A 247 -31.42 9.61 -5.03
C ASN A 247 -30.10 8.82 -4.93
N LYS A 248 -29.45 8.91 -3.77
CA LYS A 248 -28.24 8.13 -3.45
C LYS A 248 -28.60 7.06 -2.43
N LEU A 249 -28.10 5.83 -2.64
CA LEU A 249 -28.22 4.79 -1.62
C LEU A 249 -27.42 5.21 -0.37
N VAL A 250 -27.99 4.99 0.80
CA VAL A 250 -27.30 5.15 2.07
C VAL A 250 -27.11 3.78 2.68
N VAL A 251 -25.87 3.44 3.04
CA VAL A 251 -25.52 2.15 3.65
C VAL A 251 -24.99 2.36 5.05
N ALA A 252 -25.35 1.45 5.96
CA ALA A 252 -24.81 1.39 7.31
C ALA A 252 -23.68 0.36 7.35
N THR A 253 -22.49 0.78 7.80
CA THR A 253 -21.33 -0.10 7.99
C THR A 253 -20.81 0.00 9.42
N CYS A 254 -20.21 -1.06 9.97
CA CYS A 254 -19.74 -1.07 11.35
C CYS A 254 -18.24 -0.78 11.53
N ASP A 255 -17.47 -0.59 10.46
CA ASP A 255 -16.04 -0.27 10.50
C ASP A 255 -15.22 -1.26 11.35
N VAL A 256 -15.31 -2.54 11.02
CA VAL A 256 -14.76 -3.64 11.81
C VAL A 256 -13.23 -3.57 11.92
N HIS A 257 -12.73 -3.54 13.16
CA HIS A 257 -11.31 -3.61 13.47
C HIS A 257 -10.94 -4.85 14.30
N PHE A 258 -11.90 -5.50 14.93
CA PHE A 258 -11.74 -6.75 15.66
C PHE A 258 -13.04 -7.57 15.61
N LEU A 259 -12.97 -8.86 15.94
CA LEU A 259 -14.08 -9.78 15.70
C LEU A 259 -15.14 -9.70 16.79
N ASP A 260 -14.75 -9.97 18.03
CA ASP A 260 -15.64 -10.01 19.18
C ASP A 260 -15.42 -8.79 20.08
N PRO A 261 -16.42 -8.34 20.86
CA PRO A 261 -16.27 -7.20 21.78
C PRO A 261 -15.07 -7.31 22.71
N GLU A 262 -14.75 -8.53 23.18
CA GLU A 262 -13.64 -8.81 24.08
C GLU A 262 -12.26 -8.62 23.43
N ASP A 263 -12.17 -8.68 22.11
CA ASP A 263 -10.92 -8.52 21.36
C ASP A 263 -10.40 -7.07 21.35
N GLU A 264 -11.20 -6.13 21.84
CA GLU A 264 -10.83 -4.72 22.02
C GLU A 264 -9.49 -4.58 22.77
N VAL A 265 -9.23 -5.45 23.74
CA VAL A 265 -7.99 -5.43 24.53
C VAL A 265 -6.73 -5.55 23.66
N TYR A 266 -6.77 -6.32 22.61
CA TYR A 266 -5.63 -6.50 21.69
C TYR A 266 -5.35 -5.21 20.91
N ARG A 267 -6.41 -4.58 20.38
CA ARG A 267 -6.31 -3.30 19.68
C ARG A 267 -5.77 -2.20 20.61
N ARG A 268 -6.30 -2.08 21.80
CA ARG A 268 -5.88 -1.13 22.84
C ARG A 268 -4.40 -1.24 23.15
N ILE A 269 -3.90 -2.46 23.39
CA ILE A 269 -2.49 -2.72 23.69
C ILE A 269 -1.60 -2.36 22.51
N ILE A 270 -1.99 -2.73 21.28
CA ILE A 270 -1.23 -2.42 20.07
C ILE A 270 -1.18 -0.91 19.81
N MET A 271 -2.30 -0.20 20.00
CA MET A 271 -2.36 1.26 19.87
C MET A 271 -1.48 1.96 20.91
N ALA A 272 -1.55 1.53 22.18
CA ALA A 272 -0.68 2.05 23.23
C ALA A 272 0.80 1.83 22.90
N GLY A 273 1.16 0.64 22.42
CA GLY A 273 2.51 0.31 21.97
C GLY A 273 3.00 1.14 20.76
N LYS A 274 2.09 1.71 19.99
CA LYS A 274 2.38 2.67 18.92
C LYS A 274 2.39 4.13 19.38
N GLY A 275 2.12 4.40 20.65
CA GLY A 275 2.15 5.73 21.27
C GLY A 275 0.87 6.56 21.12
N PHE A 276 -0.26 5.92 20.80
CA PHE A 276 -1.57 6.60 20.83
C PHE A 276 -1.96 6.89 22.28
N LYS A 277 -2.28 8.16 22.56
CA LYS A 277 -2.60 8.63 23.93
C LYS A 277 -4.00 8.25 24.38
N ASP A 278 -4.90 8.06 23.44
CA ASP A 278 -6.31 7.69 23.57
C ASP A 278 -6.55 6.18 23.40
N ALA A 279 -5.49 5.38 23.52
CA ALA A 279 -5.57 3.94 23.33
C ALA A 279 -6.55 3.24 24.30
N ASP A 280 -6.75 3.79 25.49
CA ASP A 280 -7.67 3.23 26.50
C ASP A 280 -9.15 3.54 26.21
N ASP A 281 -9.44 4.51 25.34
CA ASP A 281 -10.80 4.91 24.95
C ASP A 281 -11.19 4.28 23.61
N GLN A 282 -11.38 2.95 23.60
CA GLN A 282 -11.71 2.21 22.38
C GLN A 282 -13.17 2.41 21.97
N ALA A 283 -13.38 2.65 20.66
CA ALA A 283 -14.70 2.59 20.06
C ALA A 283 -15.14 1.12 19.85
N PRO A 284 -16.46 0.82 19.80
CA PRO A 284 -16.99 -0.54 19.66
C PRO A 284 -16.89 -1.06 18.22
N LEU A 285 -15.67 -1.18 17.69
CA LEU A 285 -15.37 -1.51 16.29
C LEU A 285 -15.32 -3.03 16.06
N TYR A 286 -16.20 -3.80 16.70
CA TYR A 286 -16.32 -5.24 16.48
C TYR A 286 -17.29 -5.58 15.33
N LEU A 287 -17.28 -6.81 14.89
CA LEU A 287 -18.20 -7.28 13.84
C LEU A 287 -19.62 -7.44 14.44
N HIS A 288 -20.45 -6.46 14.14
CA HIS A 288 -21.86 -6.51 14.53
C HIS A 288 -22.64 -7.52 13.69
N THR A 289 -23.57 -8.23 14.32
CA THR A 289 -24.58 -9.01 13.63
C THR A 289 -25.62 -8.08 12.95
N THR A 290 -26.44 -8.64 12.09
CA THR A 290 -27.53 -7.88 11.46
C THR A 290 -28.49 -7.29 12.49
N GLU A 291 -28.82 -8.07 13.53
CA GLU A 291 -29.69 -7.67 14.61
C GLU A 291 -29.10 -6.51 15.42
N GLU A 292 -27.83 -6.59 15.77
CA GLU A 292 -27.12 -5.51 16.47
C GLU A 292 -27.07 -4.23 15.62
N MET A 293 -26.80 -4.35 14.30
CA MET A 293 -26.84 -3.20 13.40
C MET A 293 -28.23 -2.58 13.29
N LEU A 294 -29.28 -3.39 13.25
CA LEU A 294 -30.67 -2.87 13.23
C LEU A 294 -31.00 -2.13 14.54
N GLU A 295 -30.48 -2.60 15.68
CA GLU A 295 -30.64 -1.93 16.98
C GLU A 295 -29.87 -0.60 17.01
N GLU A 296 -28.63 -0.56 16.54
CA GLU A 296 -27.81 0.66 16.43
C GLU A 296 -28.48 1.78 15.64
N PHE A 297 -29.22 1.43 14.59
CA PHE A 297 -29.93 2.39 13.74
C PHE A 297 -31.43 2.51 14.02
N SER A 298 -31.93 1.95 15.12
CA SER A 298 -33.36 1.98 15.51
C SER A 298 -33.95 3.40 15.62
N TYR A 299 -33.12 4.40 15.93
CA TYR A 299 -33.51 5.80 15.99
C TYR A 299 -33.93 6.41 14.64
N LEU A 300 -33.67 5.72 13.52
CA LEU A 300 -34.17 6.08 12.18
C LEU A 300 -35.60 5.57 11.92
N GLY A 301 -36.13 4.72 12.81
CA GLY A 301 -37.34 3.94 12.60
C GLY A 301 -37.07 2.61 11.89
N SER A 302 -37.87 1.58 12.18
CA SER A 302 -37.63 0.20 11.73
C SER A 302 -37.46 0.03 10.23
N SER A 303 -38.32 0.69 9.43
CA SER A 303 -38.27 0.60 7.97
C SER A 303 -36.99 1.24 7.38
N LYS A 304 -36.56 2.36 7.94
CA LYS A 304 -35.33 3.03 7.47
C LYS A 304 -34.09 2.30 7.94
N ALA A 305 -34.10 1.75 9.17
CA ALA A 305 -33.01 0.90 9.67
C ALA A 305 -32.82 -0.33 8.77
N GLU A 306 -33.89 -1.03 8.41
CA GLU A 306 -33.84 -2.16 7.47
C GLU A 306 -33.33 -1.74 6.09
N GLU A 307 -33.73 -0.59 5.60
CA GLU A 307 -33.27 -0.05 4.32
C GLU A 307 -31.75 0.14 4.30
N VAL A 308 -31.20 0.83 5.32
CA VAL A 308 -29.78 1.18 5.33
C VAL A 308 -28.86 0.04 5.76
N VAL A 309 -29.35 -0.88 6.60
CA VAL A 309 -28.57 -2.02 7.12
C VAL A 309 -28.62 -3.24 6.18
N ILE A 310 -29.75 -3.53 5.57
CA ILE A 310 -29.96 -4.75 4.79
C ILE A 310 -30.15 -4.44 3.30
N THR A 311 -31.17 -3.65 2.98
CA THR A 311 -31.60 -3.49 1.58
C THR A 311 -30.56 -2.80 0.71
N ASN A 312 -30.04 -1.67 1.15
CA ASN A 312 -29.09 -0.88 0.37
C ASN A 312 -27.70 -1.52 0.26
N PRO A 313 -27.12 -2.13 1.32
CA PRO A 313 -25.87 -2.89 1.19
C PRO A 313 -25.98 -4.04 0.18
N ASN A 314 -27.11 -4.78 0.18
CA ASN A 314 -27.34 -5.83 -0.82
C ASN A 314 -27.43 -5.25 -2.23
N LYS A 315 -28.12 -4.12 -2.44
CA LYS A 315 -28.15 -3.45 -3.74
C LYS A 315 -26.76 -3.05 -4.24
N ILE A 316 -25.89 -2.54 -3.34
CA ILE A 316 -24.50 -2.21 -3.70
C ILE A 316 -23.72 -3.48 -4.06
N ALA A 317 -23.89 -4.56 -3.30
CA ALA A 317 -23.28 -5.85 -3.61
C ALA A 317 -23.71 -6.40 -4.96
N ASP A 318 -25.00 -6.30 -5.29
CA ASP A 318 -25.58 -6.75 -6.58
C ASP A 318 -25.07 -5.92 -7.78
N MET A 319 -24.56 -4.71 -7.57
CA MET A 319 -23.89 -3.91 -8.61
C MET A 319 -22.49 -4.41 -8.93
N CYS A 320 -21.93 -5.30 -8.11
CA CYS A 320 -20.58 -5.82 -8.25
C CYS A 320 -20.62 -7.21 -8.89
N GLU A 321 -19.86 -7.39 -9.97
CA GLU A 321 -19.63 -8.69 -10.59
C GLU A 321 -18.69 -9.54 -9.71
N LYS A 322 -18.72 -10.85 -9.93
CA LYS A 322 -17.76 -11.74 -9.27
C LYS A 322 -16.38 -11.60 -9.93
N ILE A 323 -15.51 -10.86 -9.30
CA ILE A 323 -14.13 -10.63 -9.76
C ILE A 323 -13.11 -11.15 -8.73
N ALA A 324 -11.92 -11.48 -9.19
CA ALA A 324 -10.80 -11.82 -8.32
C ALA A 324 -9.89 -10.59 -8.10
N PRO A 325 -9.46 -10.29 -6.86
CA PRO A 325 -8.52 -9.19 -6.59
C PRO A 325 -7.21 -9.34 -7.35
N VAL A 326 -6.71 -10.58 -7.49
CA VAL A 326 -5.55 -10.95 -8.29
C VAL A 326 -6.03 -11.86 -9.41
N ARG A 327 -5.59 -11.62 -10.64
CA ARG A 327 -5.92 -12.48 -11.77
C ARG A 327 -5.46 -13.92 -11.47
N PRO A 328 -6.32 -14.92 -11.73
CA PRO A 328 -5.96 -16.33 -11.51
C PRO A 328 -4.88 -16.81 -12.49
N ASP A 329 -4.80 -16.19 -13.67
CA ASP A 329 -3.84 -16.56 -14.71
C ASP A 329 -2.45 -16.06 -14.37
N LYS A 330 -1.47 -16.96 -14.49
CA LYS A 330 -0.06 -16.60 -14.40
C LYS A 330 0.35 -15.81 -15.63
N CYS A 331 1.11 -14.75 -15.42
CA CYS A 331 1.65 -13.91 -16.48
C CYS A 331 3.20 -14.00 -16.45
N PRO A 332 3.78 -15.11 -16.94
CA PRO A 332 5.24 -15.25 -16.99
C PRO A 332 5.82 -14.17 -17.90
N PRO A 333 7.02 -13.68 -17.62
CA PRO A 333 7.70 -12.76 -18.53
C PRO A 333 7.96 -13.43 -19.87
N VAL A 334 7.99 -12.63 -20.93
CA VAL A 334 8.24 -13.12 -22.30
C VAL A 334 9.56 -12.56 -22.80
N ILE A 335 10.45 -13.44 -23.23
CA ILE A 335 11.65 -13.10 -24.00
C ILE A 335 11.54 -13.83 -25.34
N GLU A 336 11.55 -13.07 -26.41
CA GLU A 336 11.40 -13.59 -27.77
C GLU A 336 12.52 -14.61 -28.07
N ASN A 337 12.16 -15.74 -28.68
CA ASN A 337 13.06 -16.84 -29.03
C ASN A 337 13.82 -17.48 -27.84
N SER A 338 13.32 -17.34 -26.59
CA SER A 338 13.99 -17.90 -25.40
C SER A 338 14.28 -19.40 -25.52
N ASP A 339 13.38 -20.17 -26.11
CA ASP A 339 13.53 -21.62 -26.31
C ASP A 339 14.74 -21.96 -27.16
N GLN A 340 14.88 -21.31 -28.32
CA GLN A 340 16.00 -21.51 -29.22
C GLN A 340 17.30 -20.96 -28.62
N MET A 341 17.24 -19.78 -27.99
CA MET A 341 18.39 -19.20 -27.30
C MET A 341 18.96 -20.14 -26.24
N LEU A 342 18.09 -20.76 -25.44
CA LEU A 342 18.52 -21.68 -24.40
C LEU A 342 19.19 -22.92 -25.00
N ARG A 343 18.62 -23.53 -26.07
CA ARG A 343 19.23 -24.63 -26.81
C ARG A 343 20.61 -24.27 -27.33
N ASP A 344 20.72 -23.16 -28.03
CA ASP A 344 21.98 -22.72 -28.65
C ASP A 344 23.07 -22.48 -27.63
N ILE A 345 22.74 -21.79 -26.52
CA ILE A 345 23.69 -21.55 -25.40
C ILE A 345 24.16 -22.85 -24.82
N CYS A 346 23.25 -23.77 -24.49
CA CYS A 346 23.57 -25.03 -23.85
C CYS A 346 24.43 -25.95 -24.74
N TYR A 347 24.04 -26.08 -26.01
CA TYR A 347 24.82 -26.91 -26.95
C TYR A 347 26.18 -26.30 -27.26
N THR A 348 26.27 -24.98 -27.47
CA THR A 348 27.57 -24.31 -27.68
C THR A 348 28.52 -24.58 -26.52
N LYS A 349 28.03 -24.48 -25.29
CA LYS A 349 28.84 -24.77 -24.08
C LYS A 349 29.19 -26.23 -23.99
N ALA A 350 28.24 -27.15 -24.21
CA ALA A 350 28.47 -28.57 -24.18
C ALA A 350 29.57 -28.99 -25.19
N HIS A 351 29.49 -28.53 -26.44
CA HIS A 351 30.51 -28.76 -27.44
C HIS A 351 31.88 -28.18 -27.05
N SER A 352 31.90 -27.01 -26.42
CA SER A 352 33.14 -26.39 -25.93
C SER A 352 33.82 -27.22 -24.82
N MET A 353 33.03 -27.98 -24.05
CA MET A 353 33.54 -28.80 -22.93
C MET A 353 33.86 -30.24 -23.32
N TYR A 354 33.03 -30.87 -24.17
CA TYR A 354 33.06 -32.30 -24.46
C TYR A 354 33.41 -32.65 -25.93
N GLY A 355 33.59 -31.65 -26.81
CA GLY A 355 33.94 -31.82 -28.20
C GLY A 355 32.77 -31.78 -29.19
N GLU A 356 33.08 -31.88 -30.48
CA GLU A 356 32.05 -31.80 -31.55
C GLU A 356 31.06 -32.96 -31.47
N GLU A 357 31.58 -34.18 -31.21
CA GLU A 357 30.74 -35.34 -30.92
C GLU A 357 30.54 -35.47 -29.41
N LEU A 358 29.32 -35.16 -28.95
CA LEU A 358 29.00 -35.24 -27.53
C LEU A 358 28.90 -36.72 -27.09
N PRO A 359 29.46 -37.08 -25.91
CA PRO A 359 29.20 -38.40 -25.29
C PRO A 359 27.69 -38.62 -25.13
N SER A 360 27.21 -39.84 -25.33
CA SER A 360 25.77 -40.17 -25.23
C SER A 360 25.15 -39.70 -23.92
N ILE A 361 25.82 -39.88 -22.81
CA ILE A 361 25.37 -39.49 -21.49
C ILE A 361 25.14 -37.95 -21.37
N VAL A 362 26.01 -37.16 -21.99
CA VAL A 362 25.91 -35.70 -22.03
C VAL A 362 24.73 -35.29 -22.90
N LYS A 363 24.63 -35.85 -24.10
CA LYS A 363 23.58 -35.53 -25.07
C LYS A 363 22.19 -35.92 -24.54
N GLU A 364 22.03 -37.16 -24.07
CA GLU A 364 20.76 -37.66 -23.56
C GLU A 364 20.27 -36.86 -22.36
N ARG A 365 21.16 -36.51 -21.44
CA ARG A 365 20.83 -35.67 -20.28
C ARG A 365 20.39 -34.29 -20.74
N LEU A 366 21.14 -33.65 -21.63
CA LEU A 366 20.82 -32.29 -22.12
C LEU A 366 19.52 -32.25 -22.91
N ASP A 367 19.30 -33.22 -23.81
CA ASP A 367 18.07 -33.33 -24.59
C ASP A 367 16.84 -33.52 -23.68
N ARG A 368 16.95 -34.42 -22.71
CA ARG A 368 15.87 -34.67 -21.74
C ARG A 368 15.51 -33.40 -20.93
N GLU A 369 16.52 -32.72 -20.42
CA GLU A 369 16.29 -31.51 -19.64
C GLU A 369 15.71 -30.35 -20.48
N LEU A 370 16.31 -30.05 -21.62
CA LEU A 370 15.84 -29.00 -22.53
C LEU A 370 14.43 -29.27 -23.03
N ASN A 371 14.10 -30.53 -23.35
CA ASN A 371 12.74 -30.86 -23.78
C ASN A 371 11.73 -30.63 -22.62
N SER A 372 12.07 -31.03 -21.39
CA SER A 372 11.22 -30.77 -20.22
C SER A 372 11.06 -29.29 -19.93
N ILE A 373 12.16 -28.53 -19.92
CA ILE A 373 12.16 -27.08 -19.64
C ILE A 373 11.33 -26.33 -20.67
N ILE A 374 11.53 -26.61 -21.95
CA ILE A 374 10.87 -25.90 -23.06
C ILE A 374 9.39 -26.26 -23.14
N SER A 375 9.05 -27.56 -23.06
CA SER A 375 7.65 -28.01 -23.14
C SER A 375 6.77 -27.48 -21.99
N ASN A 376 7.37 -27.15 -20.86
CA ASN A 376 6.68 -26.53 -19.72
C ASN A 376 6.77 -24.99 -19.73
N GLY A 377 7.39 -24.37 -20.73
CA GLY A 377 7.47 -22.91 -20.85
C GLY A 377 8.47 -22.25 -19.89
N TYR A 378 9.45 -22.98 -19.37
CA TYR A 378 10.40 -22.47 -18.37
C TYR A 378 11.70 -21.89 -18.97
N ALA A 379 11.89 -21.97 -20.29
CA ALA A 379 13.10 -21.47 -20.94
C ALA A 379 13.39 -20.00 -20.65
N VAL A 380 12.35 -19.18 -20.60
CA VAL A 380 12.48 -17.74 -20.28
C VAL A 380 13.11 -17.50 -18.91
N MET A 381 12.80 -18.32 -17.90
CA MET A 381 13.38 -18.20 -16.55
C MET A 381 14.88 -18.51 -16.56
N TYR A 382 15.29 -19.51 -17.32
CA TYR A 382 16.71 -19.82 -17.53
C TYR A 382 17.44 -18.68 -18.22
N ILE A 383 16.85 -18.09 -19.26
CA ILE A 383 17.45 -16.95 -19.98
C ILE A 383 17.59 -15.73 -19.08
N ILE A 384 16.59 -15.45 -18.22
CA ILE A 384 16.67 -14.34 -17.25
C ILE A 384 17.83 -14.59 -16.28
N ALA A 385 17.89 -15.79 -15.66
CA ALA A 385 18.94 -16.15 -14.73
C ALA A 385 20.33 -16.08 -15.39
N GLN A 386 20.45 -16.63 -16.59
CA GLN A 386 21.68 -16.58 -17.39
C GLN A 386 22.14 -15.14 -17.65
N LYS A 387 21.23 -14.25 -18.10
CA LYS A 387 21.57 -12.84 -18.36
C LYS A 387 22.06 -12.12 -17.10
N LEU A 388 21.39 -12.35 -15.96
CA LEU A 388 21.77 -11.77 -14.67
C LEU A 388 23.14 -12.27 -14.20
N VAL A 389 23.40 -13.57 -14.27
CA VAL A 389 24.68 -14.17 -13.87
C VAL A 389 25.82 -13.69 -14.77
N TRP A 390 25.60 -13.71 -16.08
CA TRP A 390 26.63 -13.30 -17.04
C TRP A 390 26.98 -11.83 -16.88
N LYS A 391 25.97 -10.96 -16.71
CA LYS A 391 26.21 -9.52 -16.50
C LYS A 391 27.01 -9.25 -15.21
N SER A 392 26.68 -9.94 -14.13
CA SER A 392 27.43 -9.81 -12.88
C SER A 392 28.89 -10.24 -13.04
N ASN A 393 29.13 -11.39 -13.70
CA ASN A 393 30.47 -11.89 -13.96
C ASN A 393 31.28 -10.97 -14.89
N GLU A 394 30.64 -10.41 -15.93
CA GLU A 394 31.24 -9.42 -16.84
C GLU A 394 31.70 -8.18 -16.08
N ASP A 395 30.90 -7.74 -15.11
CA ASP A 395 31.22 -6.58 -14.26
C ASP A 395 32.22 -6.93 -13.12
N GLY A 396 32.73 -8.18 -13.09
CA GLY A 396 33.76 -8.63 -12.17
C GLY A 396 33.25 -9.16 -10.82
N TYR A 397 31.95 -9.44 -10.68
CA TYR A 397 31.34 -9.95 -9.46
C TYR A 397 30.84 -11.38 -9.66
N LEU A 398 31.36 -12.30 -8.85
CA LEU A 398 30.95 -13.70 -8.88
C LEU A 398 29.52 -13.88 -8.36
N VAL A 399 28.79 -14.82 -8.93
CA VAL A 399 27.45 -15.23 -8.51
C VAL A 399 27.49 -16.69 -8.09
N GLY A 400 26.98 -16.99 -6.90
CA GLY A 400 26.78 -18.36 -6.44
C GLY A 400 25.32 -18.79 -6.68
N SER A 401 25.10 -19.98 -7.22
CA SER A 401 23.78 -20.59 -7.21
C SER A 401 23.52 -21.30 -5.88
N ARG A 402 22.25 -21.35 -5.47
CA ARG A 402 21.82 -22.05 -4.26
C ARG A 402 20.58 -22.90 -4.55
N GLY A 403 20.41 -23.96 -3.75
CA GLY A 403 19.23 -24.81 -3.84
C GLY A 403 19.29 -25.84 -4.98
N SER A 404 18.11 -26.22 -5.48
CA SER A 404 17.95 -27.34 -6.40
C SER A 404 18.41 -27.08 -7.85
N VAL A 405 18.74 -25.83 -8.22
CA VAL A 405 19.21 -25.47 -9.57
C VAL A 405 20.51 -26.20 -9.94
N GLY A 406 21.34 -26.55 -8.94
CA GLY A 406 22.56 -27.37 -9.14
C GLY A 406 22.30 -28.79 -9.67
N SER A 407 21.06 -29.27 -9.71
CA SER A 407 20.67 -30.54 -10.32
C SER A 407 20.31 -30.43 -11.80
N SER A 408 20.30 -29.22 -12.38
CA SER A 408 20.03 -28.99 -13.79
C SER A 408 21.32 -28.88 -14.60
N PHE A 409 21.55 -29.80 -15.51
CA PHE A 409 22.68 -29.74 -16.43
C PHE A 409 22.53 -28.63 -17.47
N ALA A 410 21.28 -28.32 -17.85
CA ALA A 410 21.00 -27.15 -18.68
C ALA A 410 21.40 -25.84 -17.98
N ALA A 411 21.22 -25.73 -16.64
CA ALA A 411 21.71 -24.59 -15.88
C ALA A 411 23.24 -24.50 -15.86
N THR A 412 23.94 -25.64 -15.79
CA THR A 412 25.40 -25.67 -15.91
C THR A 412 25.84 -25.22 -17.30
N MET A 413 25.20 -25.76 -18.35
CA MET A 413 25.55 -25.44 -19.73
C MET A 413 25.16 -23.99 -20.12
N SER A 414 24.17 -23.40 -19.50
CA SER A 414 23.84 -21.98 -19.69
C SER A 414 24.66 -21.03 -18.80
N GLY A 415 25.51 -21.54 -17.92
CA GLY A 415 26.38 -20.75 -17.06
C GLY A 415 25.65 -20.11 -15.87
N ILE A 416 24.50 -20.63 -15.47
CA ILE A 416 23.75 -20.19 -14.27
C ILE A 416 24.41 -20.75 -13.01
N THR A 417 24.92 -22.01 -13.07
CA THR A 417 25.61 -22.67 -11.98
C THR A 417 26.90 -23.30 -12.44
N GLU A 418 27.87 -23.44 -11.55
CA GLU A 418 29.12 -24.15 -11.78
C GLU A 418 29.03 -25.65 -11.41
N VAL A 419 27.94 -26.05 -10.74
CA VAL A 419 27.70 -27.43 -10.35
C VAL A 419 27.38 -28.27 -11.58
N ASN A 420 28.16 -29.33 -11.83
CA ASN A 420 27.90 -30.29 -12.90
C ASN A 420 27.15 -31.51 -12.33
N PRO A 421 25.85 -31.68 -12.61
CA PRO A 421 25.04 -32.75 -12.02
C PRO A 421 25.23 -34.13 -12.70
N LEU A 422 26.05 -34.22 -13.73
CA LEU A 422 26.39 -35.51 -14.33
C LEU A 422 27.09 -36.42 -13.31
N GLN A 423 27.11 -37.70 -13.57
CA GLN A 423 27.94 -38.65 -12.79
C GLN A 423 29.42 -38.24 -12.80
N ALA A 424 30.17 -38.71 -11.83
CA ALA A 424 31.61 -38.50 -11.77
C ALA A 424 32.30 -38.87 -13.09
N HIS A 425 33.17 -38.00 -13.59
CA HIS A 425 33.89 -38.21 -14.84
C HIS A 425 35.17 -37.39 -14.93
N TYR A 426 36.05 -37.78 -15.84
CA TYR A 426 37.18 -36.96 -16.26
C TYR A 426 36.87 -36.27 -17.58
N ARG A 427 37.32 -35.05 -17.73
CA ARG A 427 37.30 -34.31 -19.01
C ARG A 427 38.62 -33.58 -19.27
N CYS A 428 39.04 -33.54 -20.51
CA CYS A 428 40.25 -32.83 -20.91
C CYS A 428 39.92 -31.41 -21.35
N PRO A 429 40.50 -30.38 -20.74
CA PRO A 429 40.26 -28.99 -21.15
C PRO A 429 40.84 -28.65 -22.53
N ASN A 430 41.82 -29.44 -22.99
CA ASN A 430 42.52 -29.20 -24.26
C ASN A 430 41.90 -29.97 -25.43
N CYS A 431 41.94 -31.31 -25.43
CA CYS A 431 41.48 -32.14 -26.56
C CYS A 431 40.01 -32.60 -26.43
N LYS A 432 39.31 -32.22 -25.36
CA LYS A 432 37.92 -32.58 -25.08
C LYS A 432 37.65 -34.08 -24.83
N TYR A 433 38.69 -34.88 -24.70
CA TYR A 433 38.54 -36.29 -24.24
C TYR A 433 37.74 -36.33 -22.95
N SER A 434 36.83 -37.26 -22.80
CA SER A 434 36.06 -37.53 -21.58
C SER A 434 36.01 -39.01 -21.26
N ASP A 435 35.98 -39.31 -19.97
CA ASP A 435 35.95 -40.69 -19.45
C ASP A 435 34.84 -40.82 -18.41
N PHE A 436 33.78 -41.53 -18.78
CA PHE A 436 32.61 -41.83 -17.93
C PHE A 436 32.58 -43.31 -17.49
N ASP A 437 33.44 -44.16 -18.03
CA ASP A 437 33.27 -45.63 -17.97
C ASP A 437 34.42 -46.40 -17.35
N SER A 438 35.58 -45.79 -17.14
CA SER A 438 36.72 -46.47 -16.56
C SER A 438 36.40 -47.01 -15.14
N PRO A 439 37.08 -48.10 -14.71
CA PRO A 439 36.88 -48.63 -13.36
C PRO A 439 37.08 -47.60 -12.25
N GLU A 440 38.00 -46.66 -12.44
CA GLU A 440 38.26 -45.56 -11.52
C GLU A 440 37.01 -44.65 -11.38
N VAL A 441 36.39 -44.28 -12.50
CA VAL A 441 35.16 -43.47 -12.51
C VAL A 441 34.00 -44.23 -11.88
N LYS A 442 33.81 -45.50 -12.21
CA LYS A 442 32.74 -46.33 -11.65
C LYS A 442 32.85 -46.54 -10.14
N ALA A 443 34.06 -46.49 -9.58
CA ALA A 443 34.27 -46.55 -8.14
C ALA A 443 33.76 -45.30 -7.40
N PHE A 444 33.51 -44.21 -8.13
CA PHE A 444 32.95 -42.95 -7.61
C PHE A 444 31.47 -42.73 -7.97
N SER A 445 30.77 -43.74 -8.45
CA SER A 445 29.32 -43.68 -8.67
C SER A 445 28.60 -43.24 -7.39
N GLY A 446 27.71 -42.27 -7.47
CA GLY A 446 27.01 -41.67 -6.33
C GLY A 446 27.89 -40.80 -5.43
N ARG A 447 29.08 -40.43 -5.87
CA ARG A 447 30.02 -39.56 -5.13
C ARG A 447 30.48 -38.41 -6.01
N SER A 448 31.13 -37.42 -5.38
CA SER A 448 31.72 -36.28 -6.09
C SER A 448 32.90 -36.72 -6.98
N GLY A 449 32.84 -36.36 -8.25
CA GLY A 449 33.97 -36.53 -9.16
C GLY A 449 35.21 -35.74 -8.76
N CYS A 450 35.04 -34.65 -8.01
CA CYS A 450 36.19 -33.86 -7.52
C CYS A 450 37.12 -34.63 -6.59
N ASP A 451 36.64 -35.69 -5.95
CA ASP A 451 37.41 -36.54 -5.05
C ASP A 451 38.18 -37.65 -5.78
N MET A 452 37.98 -37.79 -7.08
CA MET A 452 38.75 -38.78 -7.89
C MET A 452 40.25 -38.46 -7.89
N PRO A 453 41.13 -39.47 -8.09
CA PRO A 453 42.55 -39.24 -8.22
C PRO A 453 42.89 -38.30 -9.39
N ASP A 454 44.00 -37.60 -9.29
CA ASP A 454 44.52 -36.82 -10.41
C ASP A 454 44.98 -37.77 -11.54
N LYS A 455 44.64 -37.41 -12.77
CA LYS A 455 44.90 -38.22 -13.96
C LYS A 455 45.36 -37.36 -15.13
N ILE A 456 46.21 -37.90 -15.96
CA ILE A 456 46.71 -37.27 -17.18
C ILE A 456 45.90 -37.78 -18.36
N CYS A 457 45.57 -36.89 -19.29
CA CYS A 457 44.84 -37.23 -20.50
C CYS A 457 45.63 -38.23 -21.37
N PRO A 458 45.04 -39.38 -21.71
CA PRO A 458 45.73 -40.39 -22.53
C PRO A 458 45.94 -39.96 -23.98
N VAL A 459 45.20 -38.90 -24.43
CA VAL A 459 45.27 -38.42 -25.81
C VAL A 459 46.30 -37.30 -25.98
N CYS A 460 46.33 -36.31 -25.10
CA CYS A 460 47.15 -35.10 -25.29
C CYS A 460 48.13 -34.82 -24.13
N GLY A 461 48.17 -35.65 -23.10
CA GLY A 461 49.12 -35.52 -22.00
C GLY A 461 48.86 -34.36 -21.03
N LYS A 462 47.72 -33.64 -21.16
CA LYS A 462 47.34 -32.57 -20.22
C LYS A 462 46.63 -33.14 -18.99
N LYS A 463 46.72 -32.44 -17.86
CA LYS A 463 45.96 -32.81 -16.65
C LYS A 463 44.46 -32.77 -16.93
N LEU A 464 43.77 -33.85 -16.56
CA LEU A 464 42.32 -33.95 -16.67
C LEU A 464 41.62 -33.12 -15.55
N VAL A 465 40.49 -32.54 -15.89
CA VAL A 465 39.56 -31.97 -14.92
C VAL A 465 38.69 -33.09 -14.36
N LYS A 466 38.54 -33.11 -13.07
CA LYS A 466 37.67 -34.02 -12.31
C LYS A 466 36.34 -33.30 -12.10
N ASP A 467 35.24 -33.91 -12.54
CA ASP A 467 33.93 -33.23 -12.56
C ASP A 467 32.78 -34.20 -12.24
N GLY A 468 31.59 -33.67 -12.00
CA GLY A 468 30.37 -34.45 -11.76
C GLY A 468 30.03 -34.66 -10.29
N PHE A 469 28.76 -34.44 -9.95
CA PHE A 469 28.23 -34.58 -8.59
C PHE A 469 27.12 -35.64 -8.48
N ASP A 470 26.77 -36.31 -9.59
CA ASP A 470 25.74 -37.35 -9.68
C ASP A 470 24.39 -36.97 -9.07
N ILE A 471 23.84 -35.85 -9.52
CA ILE A 471 22.57 -35.29 -9.01
C ILE A 471 21.45 -35.54 -10.03
N PRO A 472 20.33 -36.19 -9.66
CA PRO A 472 19.22 -36.41 -10.57
C PRO A 472 18.45 -35.11 -10.84
N PHE A 473 18.04 -34.91 -12.11
CA PHE A 473 17.29 -33.73 -12.57
C PHE A 473 15.93 -33.60 -11.89
N GLU A 474 15.33 -34.70 -11.50
CA GLU A 474 14.05 -34.78 -10.81
C GLU A 474 14.03 -34.01 -9.49
N THR A 475 15.19 -33.74 -8.90
CA THR A 475 15.34 -32.87 -7.72
C THR A 475 14.90 -31.43 -8.01
N PHE A 476 15.06 -30.97 -9.25
CA PHE A 476 14.73 -29.60 -9.65
C PHE A 476 13.29 -29.46 -10.16
N LEU A 477 12.90 -30.17 -11.20
CA LEU A 477 11.60 -30.04 -11.86
C LEU A 477 10.58 -31.14 -11.51
N GLY A 478 10.96 -32.08 -10.63
CA GLY A 478 10.12 -33.21 -10.27
C GLY A 478 10.10 -34.32 -11.36
N PHE A 479 9.50 -35.47 -11.05
CA PHE A 479 9.45 -36.62 -11.95
C PHE A 479 8.65 -36.38 -13.23
N LYS A 480 7.65 -35.47 -13.19
CA LYS A 480 6.83 -35.11 -14.34
C LYS A 480 7.33 -33.84 -15.06
N GLY A 481 8.42 -33.24 -14.57
CA GLY A 481 8.98 -32.00 -15.13
C GLY A 481 8.09 -30.75 -15.01
N ASN A 482 7.03 -30.81 -14.22
CA ASN A 482 6.02 -29.77 -14.10
C ASN A 482 6.06 -28.98 -12.78
N LYS A 483 7.03 -29.26 -11.91
CA LYS A 483 7.33 -28.43 -10.75
C LYS A 483 7.92 -27.11 -11.26
N GLU A 484 7.38 -25.98 -10.79
CA GLU A 484 7.93 -24.67 -11.14
C GLU A 484 9.37 -24.55 -10.67
N PRO A 485 10.30 -24.13 -11.56
CA PRO A 485 11.69 -23.94 -11.19
C PRO A 485 11.84 -22.77 -10.20
N ASP A 486 12.66 -22.99 -9.20
CA ASP A 486 13.08 -21.98 -8.24
C ASP A 486 14.60 -21.80 -8.37
N ILE A 487 15.01 -20.68 -8.98
CA ILE A 487 16.42 -20.39 -9.25
C ILE A 487 16.89 -19.30 -8.30
N ASP A 488 17.54 -19.73 -7.21
CA ASP A 488 18.14 -18.82 -6.24
C ASP A 488 19.56 -18.42 -6.67
N LEU A 489 19.80 -17.13 -6.76
CA LEU A 489 21.09 -16.56 -7.12
C LEU A 489 21.63 -15.68 -5.99
N ASN A 490 22.84 -15.98 -5.52
CA ASN A 490 23.55 -15.22 -4.50
C ASN A 490 24.50 -14.22 -5.16
N PHE A 491 24.08 -12.98 -5.27
CA PHE A 491 24.92 -11.88 -5.73
C PHE A 491 25.78 -11.31 -4.59
N SER A 492 26.90 -10.68 -4.92
CA SER A 492 27.62 -9.83 -3.97
C SER A 492 26.69 -8.74 -3.43
N GLY A 493 26.78 -8.44 -2.13
CA GLY A 493 25.97 -7.37 -1.50
C GLY A 493 26.15 -6.00 -2.18
N GLU A 494 27.35 -5.74 -2.71
CA GLU A 494 27.65 -4.51 -3.45
C GLU A 494 27.03 -4.48 -4.86
N TYR A 495 26.79 -5.66 -5.45
CA TYR A 495 26.24 -5.79 -6.80
C TYR A 495 24.74 -6.00 -6.86
N GLN A 496 24.09 -6.42 -5.78
CA GLN A 496 22.67 -6.78 -5.76
C GLN A 496 21.76 -5.68 -6.33
N SER A 497 22.01 -4.42 -5.98
CA SER A 497 21.23 -3.29 -6.51
C SER A 497 21.40 -3.10 -8.02
N LYS A 498 22.60 -3.38 -8.56
CA LYS A 498 22.87 -3.35 -10.01
C LYS A 498 22.18 -4.50 -10.73
N ALA A 499 22.16 -5.70 -10.14
CA ALA A 499 21.42 -6.83 -10.67
C ALA A 499 19.90 -6.54 -10.75
N HIS A 500 19.33 -5.91 -9.72
CA HIS A 500 17.94 -5.44 -9.74
C HIS A 500 17.69 -4.42 -10.86
N ALA A 501 18.56 -3.44 -11.02
CA ALA A 501 18.45 -2.45 -12.09
C ALA A 501 18.60 -3.08 -13.49
N TYR A 502 19.39 -4.13 -13.62
CA TYR A 502 19.55 -4.85 -14.89
C TYR A 502 18.28 -5.59 -15.33
N CYS A 503 17.40 -5.99 -14.40
CA CYS A 503 16.08 -6.51 -14.75
C CYS A 503 15.29 -5.49 -15.59
N GLU A 504 15.40 -4.20 -15.25
CA GLU A 504 14.76 -3.12 -16.02
C GLU A 504 15.36 -2.94 -17.42
N VAL A 505 16.66 -3.25 -17.58
CA VAL A 505 17.31 -3.30 -18.92
C VAL A 505 16.77 -4.47 -19.75
N ILE A 506 16.49 -5.62 -19.11
CA ILE A 506 15.96 -6.82 -19.80
C ILE A 506 14.52 -6.58 -20.29
N PHE A 507 13.66 -5.98 -19.44
CA PHE A 507 12.21 -5.89 -19.66
C PHE A 507 11.71 -4.50 -20.05
N GLY A 508 12.54 -3.47 -19.99
CA GLY A 508 12.19 -2.08 -20.25
C GLY A 508 11.93 -1.26 -18.99
N TYR A 509 12.15 0.04 -19.11
CA TYR A 509 11.95 0.98 -18.02
C TYR A 509 10.50 0.98 -17.51
N GLY A 510 10.35 0.92 -16.19
CA GLY A 510 9.04 0.91 -15.53
C GLY A 510 8.27 -0.42 -15.60
N GLN A 511 8.91 -1.51 -16.08
CA GLN A 511 8.29 -2.84 -16.17
C GLN A 511 8.67 -3.77 -15.01
N THR A 512 9.60 -3.37 -14.15
CA THR A 512 10.04 -4.19 -13.02
C THR A 512 9.92 -3.42 -11.71
N PHE A 513 9.48 -4.11 -10.66
CA PHE A 513 9.25 -3.52 -9.34
C PHE A 513 9.82 -4.43 -8.25
N ARG A 514 10.30 -3.83 -7.17
CA ARG A 514 10.62 -4.63 -5.98
C ARG A 514 9.35 -5.19 -5.37
N ALA A 515 9.34 -6.47 -5.03
CA ALA A 515 8.25 -7.08 -4.31
C ALA A 515 8.03 -6.40 -2.94
N GLY A 516 6.77 -6.20 -2.57
CA GLY A 516 6.41 -5.67 -1.26
C GLY A 516 6.44 -6.77 -0.19
N THR A 517 6.67 -6.36 1.05
CA THR A 517 6.52 -7.21 2.22
C THR A 517 5.52 -6.61 3.19
N ILE A 518 4.80 -7.47 3.90
CA ILE A 518 3.95 -7.07 5.02
C ILE A 518 4.55 -7.69 6.28
N GLY A 519 5.09 -6.83 7.15
CA GLY A 519 5.58 -7.25 8.46
C GLY A 519 4.41 -7.38 9.44
N THR A 520 4.34 -8.51 10.14
CA THR A 520 3.37 -8.76 11.20
C THR A 520 4.01 -8.65 12.58
N LEU A 521 3.17 -8.51 13.61
CA LEU A 521 3.64 -8.47 14.98
C LEU A 521 4.11 -9.86 15.41
N ALA A 522 5.39 -9.99 15.74
CA ALA A 522 5.99 -11.24 16.21
C ALA A 522 5.83 -11.41 17.73
N ASP A 523 5.89 -12.65 18.22
CA ASP A 523 5.69 -13.03 19.64
C ASP A 523 6.49 -12.18 20.62
N LYS A 524 7.81 -12.03 20.39
CA LYS A 524 8.68 -11.23 21.28
C LYS A 524 8.29 -9.76 21.36
N THR A 525 7.87 -9.20 20.24
CA THR A 525 7.45 -7.79 20.16
C THR A 525 6.08 -7.61 20.83
N ALA A 526 5.14 -8.54 20.59
CA ALA A 526 3.84 -8.57 21.24
C ALA A 526 3.98 -8.69 22.76
N PHE A 527 4.84 -9.60 23.22
CA PHE A 527 5.13 -9.77 24.66
C PHE A 527 5.63 -8.45 25.28
N GLY A 528 6.56 -7.77 24.61
CA GLY A 528 7.07 -6.48 25.07
C GLY A 528 5.97 -5.41 25.17
N TYR A 529 5.10 -5.31 24.16
CA TYR A 529 3.98 -4.35 24.17
C TYR A 529 3.01 -4.61 25.31
N ILE A 530 2.63 -5.87 25.54
CA ILE A 530 1.68 -6.26 26.58
C ILE A 530 2.27 -6.00 27.97
N LYS A 531 3.53 -6.41 28.18
CA LYS A 531 4.22 -6.19 29.44
C LYS A 531 4.30 -4.70 29.77
N ASN A 532 4.79 -3.88 28.85
CA ASN A 532 4.92 -2.43 29.03
C ASN A 532 3.55 -1.78 29.28
N TYR A 533 2.52 -2.17 28.50
CA TYR A 533 1.16 -1.65 28.66
C TYR A 533 0.64 -1.78 30.11
N TYR A 534 0.78 -2.96 30.71
CA TYR A 534 0.32 -3.20 32.08
C TYR A 534 1.25 -2.58 33.12
N GLU A 535 2.57 -2.62 32.93
CA GLU A 535 3.54 -2.00 33.85
C GLU A 535 3.34 -0.48 33.96
N GLU A 536 3.12 0.21 32.85
CA GLU A 536 2.83 1.66 32.81
C GLU A 536 1.55 2.04 33.58
N ARG A 537 0.61 1.09 33.72
CA ARG A 537 -0.64 1.24 34.48
C ARG A 537 -0.56 0.69 35.90
N GLY A 538 0.63 0.32 36.35
CA GLY A 538 0.85 -0.23 37.72
C GLY A 538 0.27 -1.63 37.90
N ILE A 539 -0.07 -2.36 36.83
CA ILE A 539 -0.65 -3.70 36.91
C ILE A 539 0.44 -4.73 36.60
N ARG A 540 0.69 -5.62 37.57
CA ARG A 540 1.62 -6.73 37.36
C ARG A 540 0.89 -7.97 36.84
N LYS A 541 1.27 -8.43 35.65
CA LYS A 541 0.79 -9.68 35.05
C LYS A 541 1.86 -10.76 35.11
N ARG A 542 1.45 -12.02 35.34
CA ARG A 542 2.35 -13.16 35.21
C ARG A 542 2.67 -13.44 33.73
N ASN A 543 3.83 -14.03 33.45
CA ASN A 543 4.22 -14.33 32.07
C ASN A 543 3.19 -15.19 31.32
N CYS A 544 2.59 -16.18 31.98
CA CYS A 544 1.55 -17.01 31.36
C CYS A 544 0.26 -16.23 31.00
N GLU A 545 -0.06 -15.16 31.69
CA GLU A 545 -1.17 -14.26 31.33
C GLU A 545 -0.80 -13.38 30.16
N ILE A 546 0.45 -12.90 30.14
CA ILE A 546 1.00 -12.14 29.01
C ILE A 546 1.04 -13.03 27.76
N ASP A 547 1.56 -14.26 27.86
CA ASP A 547 1.64 -15.22 26.76
C ASP A 547 0.26 -15.53 26.14
N ARG A 548 -0.80 -15.59 26.97
CA ARG A 548 -2.17 -15.77 26.49
C ARG A 548 -2.63 -14.59 25.63
N ILE A 549 -2.36 -13.37 26.08
CA ILE A 549 -2.73 -12.15 25.35
C ILE A 549 -1.88 -12.01 24.07
N VAL A 550 -0.61 -12.47 24.09
CA VAL A 550 0.27 -12.50 22.91
C VAL A 550 -0.40 -13.20 21.73
N GLN A 551 -1.11 -14.30 21.97
CA GLN A 551 -1.76 -15.07 20.90
C GLN A 551 -2.82 -14.26 20.13
N GLY A 552 -3.48 -13.30 20.77
CA GLY A 552 -4.43 -12.38 20.11
C GLY A 552 -3.77 -11.20 19.39
N CYS A 553 -2.50 -10.92 19.69
CA CYS A 553 -1.74 -9.81 19.06
C CYS A 553 -0.84 -10.27 17.93
N VAL A 554 -0.38 -11.53 17.95
CA VAL A 554 0.55 -12.08 16.93
C VAL A 554 -0.12 -12.17 15.59
N GLY A 555 0.63 -11.88 14.52
CA GLY A 555 0.14 -11.93 13.15
C GLY A 555 -0.59 -10.67 12.68
N VAL A 556 -0.90 -9.73 13.58
CA VAL A 556 -1.49 -8.44 13.21
C VAL A 556 -0.50 -7.66 12.34
N ARG A 557 -0.98 -7.11 11.23
CA ARG A 557 -0.17 -6.31 10.30
C ARG A 557 0.37 -5.06 10.99
N ARG A 558 1.68 -4.85 10.87
CA ARG A 558 2.38 -3.76 11.54
C ARG A 558 3.01 -2.77 10.57
N THR A 559 3.78 -3.28 9.63
CA THR A 559 4.58 -2.47 8.70
C THR A 559 4.50 -3.02 7.29
N THR A 560 4.75 -2.16 6.33
CA THR A 560 5.05 -2.54 4.95
C THR A 560 6.50 -2.21 4.63
N GLY A 561 7.10 -2.96 3.73
CA GLY A 561 8.48 -2.75 3.30
C GLY A 561 8.72 -3.30 1.90
N GLN A 562 9.98 -3.22 1.46
CA GLN A 562 10.42 -3.84 0.22
C GLN A 562 11.13 -5.15 0.52
N HIS A 563 10.87 -6.18 -0.27
CA HIS A 563 11.61 -7.43 -0.18
C HIS A 563 13.07 -7.20 -0.61
N PRO A 564 14.08 -7.72 0.11
CA PRO A 564 15.48 -7.46 -0.21
C PRO A 564 15.93 -8.06 -1.55
N GLY A 565 15.36 -9.17 -1.98
CA GLY A 565 15.78 -9.89 -3.17
C GLY A 565 14.67 -10.20 -4.19
N GLY A 566 13.41 -9.85 -3.93
CA GLY A 566 12.29 -10.13 -4.83
C GLY A 566 12.05 -8.99 -5.83
N ILE A 567 12.00 -9.33 -7.12
CA ILE A 567 11.59 -8.43 -8.22
C ILE A 567 10.39 -9.05 -8.92
N VAL A 568 9.39 -8.24 -9.18
CA VAL A 568 8.17 -8.59 -9.93
C VAL A 568 8.15 -7.84 -11.24
#